data_3597fca9ad7b1bd86e9cf5ff3f85859e
#
_entry.id   3597fca9ad7b1bd86e9cf5ff3f85859e
#
_cell.length_a   1.000
_cell.length_b   1.000
_cell.length_c   1.000
_cell.angle_alpha   90.00
_cell.angle_beta   90.00
_cell.angle_gamma   90.00
#
_symmetry.space_group_name_H-M   'P 1'
#
loop_
_entity.id
_entity.type
_entity.pdbx_description
1 polymer ?
#
loop_
_entity_poly.entity_id
_entity_poly.type
_entity_poly.pdbx_seq_one_letter_code
_entity_poly.pdbx_strand_id
1 'polypeptide(L)'
;MNIFRTAAAALLAATSVGSTAHAEATEMRCSHQLPPGHHIANVIDQWAEEIETLSNGEIDVQVFGANSLVGARENIASVAKGNIECAFSINPQWGKTLPIMNVTLKPYAVTDTETLAAWPDSEAAAFLDQKLLEKGVQNAVWLFTTRMTALTSKGSPLINPEDFEGVKIRGLNPVADEGLVAMGAAPSAMSGSKVYEALSTGVIDAGMTDIAAAYSRKYFEVQDHVTVVPLFSVFFHGYLNPAWYDGLTDAQKAAIAEAGAKAAEWAVAASEEASAAAPDQLADNGMKVHFQTPEEEAAWKALMVPAFDKSFGDATGEDGVKLLELVGQISN
;
A
#
# COMPACT_ATOMS: atom_id res chain seq x y z
N MET A 1 -33.15 87.23 26.28
CA MET A 1 -33.59 85.96 26.92
C MET A 1 -32.93 84.88 26.08
N ASN A 2 -31.73 84.44 26.50
CA ASN A 2 -30.81 83.56 25.72
C ASN A 2 -31.10 82.11 26.05
N ILE A 3 -31.30 81.31 25.04
CA ILE A 3 -31.41 79.83 25.16
C ILE A 3 -30.17 79.23 24.50
N PHE A 4 -29.24 78.68 25.32
CA PHE A 4 -28.11 77.92 24.90
C PHE A 4 -28.57 76.53 24.43
N ARG A 5 -28.20 76.14 23.19
CA ARG A 5 -28.25 74.77 22.65
C ARG A 5 -26.88 74.18 22.76
N THR A 6 -26.70 73.23 23.66
CA THR A 6 -25.52 72.31 23.73
C THR A 6 -25.73 71.14 22.79
N ALA A 7 -24.88 71.05 21.79
CA ALA A 7 -24.83 69.90 20.92
C ALA A 7 -23.87 68.86 21.54
N ALA A 8 -24.36 67.66 21.88
CA ALA A 8 -23.56 66.55 22.31
C ALA A 8 -23.15 65.75 21.07
N ALA A 9 -21.81 65.70 20.76
CA ALA A 9 -21.26 64.86 19.75
C ALA A 9 -21.05 63.47 20.34
N ALA A 10 -21.79 62.45 19.86
CA ALA A 10 -21.58 61.07 20.17
C ALA A 10 -20.49 60.47 19.22
N LEU A 11 -19.31 60.14 19.75
CA LEU A 11 -18.30 59.38 19.03
C LEU A 11 -18.73 57.92 18.99
N LEU A 12 -19.17 57.41 17.82
CA LEU A 12 -19.30 55.97 17.56
C LEU A 12 -17.89 55.41 17.29
N ALA A 13 -17.33 54.67 18.26
CA ALA A 13 -16.19 53.83 18.04
C ALA A 13 -16.63 52.59 17.27
N ALA A 14 -16.38 52.53 15.97
CA ALA A 14 -16.57 51.33 15.16
C ALA A 14 -15.46 50.34 15.51
N THR A 15 -15.76 49.34 16.37
CA THR A 15 -14.94 48.15 16.55
C THR A 15 -15.10 47.30 15.30
N SER A 16 -14.12 47.36 14.39
CA SER A 16 -13.97 46.41 13.31
C SER A 16 -13.61 45.05 13.93
N VAL A 17 -14.60 44.20 14.13
CA VAL A 17 -14.37 42.76 14.33
C VAL A 17 -13.81 42.25 13.00
N GLY A 18 -12.49 42.09 12.94
CA GLY A 18 -11.86 41.42 11.83
C GLY A 18 -12.37 39.97 11.78
N SER A 19 -13.32 39.70 10.89
CA SER A 19 -13.61 38.35 10.50
C SER A 19 -12.32 37.78 9.87
N THR A 20 -11.63 36.90 10.59
CA THR A 20 -10.66 36.04 9.96
C THR A 20 -11.44 35.19 8.95
N ALA A 21 -11.36 35.57 7.68
CA ALA A 21 -11.80 34.68 6.61
C ALA A 21 -10.95 33.44 6.74
N HIS A 22 -11.51 32.36 7.28
CA HIS A 22 -10.91 31.03 7.10
C HIS A 22 -10.94 30.81 5.59
N ALA A 23 -9.76 30.68 4.99
CA ALA A 23 -9.67 30.14 3.64
C ALA A 23 -10.34 28.76 3.66
N GLU A 24 -11.14 28.48 2.66
CA GLU A 24 -11.72 27.14 2.49
C GLU A 24 -10.59 26.12 2.46
N ALA A 25 -10.73 25.02 3.22
CA ALA A 25 -9.71 24.00 3.29
C ALA A 25 -9.47 23.37 1.90
N THR A 26 -8.22 23.05 1.60
CA THR A 26 -7.88 22.37 0.36
C THR A 26 -8.31 20.91 0.45
N GLU A 27 -9.27 20.50 -0.38
CA GLU A 27 -9.80 19.14 -0.39
C GLU A 27 -8.76 18.15 -0.95
N MET A 28 -8.60 16.98 -0.29
CA MET A 28 -7.79 15.85 -0.72
C MET A 28 -8.58 14.55 -0.62
N ARG A 29 -9.12 14.08 -1.74
CA ARG A 29 -9.86 12.80 -1.82
C ARG A 29 -8.90 11.66 -2.08
N CYS A 30 -8.80 10.71 -1.13
CA CYS A 30 -7.91 9.57 -1.16
C CYS A 30 -8.67 8.26 -1.34
N SER A 31 -8.35 7.49 -2.36
CA SER A 31 -9.01 6.21 -2.68
C SER A 31 -8.12 5.01 -2.35
N HIS A 32 -8.68 3.94 -1.76
CA HIS A 32 -7.99 2.67 -1.58
C HIS A 32 -8.92 1.44 -1.63
N GLN A 33 -8.33 0.24 -1.83
CA GLN A 33 -9.08 -1.02 -1.97
C GLN A 33 -9.33 -1.79 -0.67
N LEU A 34 -8.75 -1.37 0.45
CA LEU A 34 -8.77 -2.13 1.70
C LEU A 34 -10.16 -2.12 2.34
N PRO A 35 -10.62 -3.26 2.88
CA PRO A 35 -11.87 -3.30 3.61
C PRO A 35 -11.75 -2.60 4.97
N PRO A 36 -12.86 -2.18 5.58
CA PRO A 36 -12.87 -1.68 6.94
C PRO A 36 -12.24 -2.69 7.92
N GLY A 37 -11.47 -2.20 8.89
CA GLY A 37 -10.79 -3.02 9.89
C GLY A 37 -9.48 -3.67 9.43
N HIS A 38 -9.05 -3.44 8.19
CA HIS A 38 -7.69 -3.81 7.76
C HIS A 38 -6.67 -2.90 8.44
N HIS A 39 -5.59 -3.46 9.01
CA HIS A 39 -4.60 -2.69 9.76
C HIS A 39 -4.04 -1.49 8.99
N ILE A 40 -3.73 -1.65 7.70
CA ILE A 40 -3.27 -0.52 6.87
C ILE A 40 -4.40 0.48 6.55
N ALA A 41 -5.67 0.07 6.48
CA ALA A 41 -6.76 1.05 6.35
C ALA A 41 -6.80 1.99 7.56
N ASN A 42 -6.65 1.45 8.78
CA ASN A 42 -6.59 2.24 9.99
C ASN A 42 -5.37 3.19 10.00
N VAL A 43 -4.21 2.75 9.48
CA VAL A 43 -3.02 3.62 9.34
C VAL A 43 -3.27 4.74 8.33
N ILE A 44 -3.97 4.47 7.22
CA ILE A 44 -4.36 5.50 6.24
C ILE A 44 -5.30 6.54 6.88
N ASP A 45 -6.27 6.09 7.68
CA ASP A 45 -7.17 6.99 8.39
C ASP A 45 -6.39 7.87 9.40
N GLN A 46 -5.46 7.28 10.17
CA GLN A 46 -4.58 8.03 11.07
C GLN A 46 -3.67 9.02 10.34
N TRP A 47 -3.13 8.64 9.17
CA TRP A 47 -2.34 9.53 8.32
C TRP A 47 -3.16 10.74 7.85
N ALA A 48 -4.42 10.53 7.49
CA ALA A 48 -5.33 11.60 7.10
C ALA A 48 -5.58 12.58 8.27
N GLU A 49 -5.93 12.06 9.44
CA GLU A 49 -6.13 12.85 10.66
C GLU A 49 -4.87 13.64 11.07
N GLU A 50 -3.68 13.05 10.88
CA GLU A 50 -2.42 13.69 11.18
C GLU A 50 -2.12 14.86 10.22
N ILE A 51 -2.43 14.71 8.92
CA ILE A 51 -2.32 15.82 7.94
C ILE A 51 -3.24 16.97 8.33
N GLU A 52 -4.50 16.70 8.68
CA GLU A 52 -5.45 17.71 9.11
C GLU A 52 -4.94 18.44 10.36
N THR A 53 -4.39 17.70 11.32
CA THR A 53 -3.82 18.25 12.55
C THR A 53 -2.61 19.14 12.26
N LEU A 54 -1.64 18.65 11.49
CA LEU A 54 -0.40 19.36 11.18
C LEU A 54 -0.63 20.57 10.27
N SER A 55 -1.63 20.50 9.40
CA SER A 55 -2.02 21.63 8.54
C SER A 55 -2.95 22.62 9.23
N ASN A 56 -3.29 22.43 10.52
CA ASN A 56 -4.28 23.22 11.25
C ASN A 56 -5.65 23.32 10.54
N GLY A 57 -6.05 22.24 9.84
CA GLY A 57 -7.29 22.17 9.08
C GLY A 57 -7.24 22.89 7.73
N GLU A 58 -6.06 23.29 7.24
CA GLU A 58 -5.92 23.87 5.90
C GLU A 58 -6.02 22.82 4.78
N ILE A 59 -5.85 21.54 5.09
CA ILE A 59 -6.13 20.41 4.20
C ILE A 59 -7.26 19.60 4.82
N ASP A 60 -8.32 19.31 4.04
CA ASP A 60 -9.44 18.41 4.39
C ASP A 60 -9.22 17.08 3.66
N VAL A 61 -8.92 16.00 4.41
CA VAL A 61 -8.57 14.70 3.84
C VAL A 61 -9.73 13.72 3.92
N GLN A 62 -10.30 13.38 2.79
CA GLN A 62 -11.43 12.46 2.69
C GLN A 62 -10.97 11.09 2.20
N VAL A 63 -10.99 10.07 3.08
CA VAL A 63 -10.56 8.71 2.76
C VAL A 63 -11.74 7.85 2.29
N PHE A 64 -11.60 7.25 1.12
CA PHE A 64 -12.59 6.39 0.48
C PHE A 64 -12.05 4.95 0.35
N GLY A 65 -12.37 4.11 1.34
CA GLY A 65 -11.97 2.72 1.38
C GLY A 65 -12.82 1.80 0.51
N ALA A 66 -12.43 0.53 0.44
CA ALA A 66 -13.18 -0.57 -0.20
C ALA A 66 -13.58 -0.32 -1.67
N ASN A 67 -12.79 0.45 -2.43
CA ASN A 67 -13.09 0.89 -3.81
C ASN A 67 -14.35 1.75 -3.94
N SER A 68 -14.77 2.48 -2.92
CA SER A 68 -16.02 3.25 -2.94
C SER A 68 -15.97 4.48 -3.86
N LEU A 69 -14.78 5.05 -4.10
CA LEU A 69 -14.58 6.19 -5.00
C LEU A 69 -14.08 5.76 -6.38
N VAL A 70 -12.97 5.01 -6.40
CA VAL A 70 -12.31 4.54 -7.63
C VAL A 70 -11.91 3.07 -7.45
N GLY A 71 -12.03 2.27 -8.49
CA GLY A 71 -11.57 0.89 -8.50
C GLY A 71 -10.05 0.78 -8.36
N ALA A 72 -9.56 -0.25 -7.68
CA ALA A 72 -8.14 -0.41 -7.36
C ALA A 72 -7.19 -0.33 -8.58
N ARG A 73 -7.64 -0.76 -9.74
CA ARG A 73 -6.83 -0.75 -10.97
C ARG A 73 -6.86 0.59 -11.71
N GLU A 74 -7.85 1.41 -11.40
CA GLU A 74 -8.07 2.73 -11.98
C GLU A 74 -7.42 3.86 -11.15
N ASN A 75 -7.03 3.59 -9.90
CA ASN A 75 -6.46 4.58 -8.98
C ASN A 75 -5.27 5.33 -9.59
N ILE A 76 -4.29 4.60 -10.13
CA ILE A 76 -3.08 5.20 -10.72
C ILE A 76 -3.43 6.19 -11.84
N ALA A 77 -4.27 5.76 -12.77
CA ALA A 77 -4.66 6.60 -13.90
C ALA A 77 -5.55 7.78 -13.47
N SER A 78 -6.35 7.62 -12.41
CA SER A 78 -7.23 8.66 -11.89
C SER A 78 -6.43 9.77 -11.21
N VAL A 79 -5.43 9.43 -10.41
CA VAL A 79 -4.53 10.41 -9.79
C VAL A 79 -3.66 11.10 -10.84
N ALA A 80 -3.04 10.34 -11.75
CA ALA A 80 -2.18 10.90 -12.79
C ALA A 80 -2.92 11.91 -13.71
N LYS A 81 -4.22 11.72 -13.91
CA LYS A 81 -5.08 12.62 -14.70
C LYS A 81 -5.69 13.76 -13.87
N GLY A 82 -5.53 13.79 -12.55
CA GLY A 82 -6.15 14.77 -11.67
C GLY A 82 -7.66 14.59 -11.47
N ASN A 83 -8.19 13.38 -11.66
CA ASN A 83 -9.60 13.08 -11.37
C ASN A 83 -9.87 12.98 -9.85
N ILE A 84 -8.86 12.57 -9.11
CA ILE A 84 -8.78 12.59 -7.65
C ILE A 84 -7.37 13.04 -7.24
N GLU A 85 -7.24 13.55 -6.05
CA GLU A 85 -6.01 14.15 -5.55
C GLU A 85 -5.02 13.09 -5.06
N CYS A 86 -5.54 11.99 -4.51
CA CYS A 86 -4.77 10.99 -3.77
C CYS A 86 -5.32 9.58 -3.99
N ALA A 87 -4.43 8.60 -3.98
CA ALA A 87 -4.80 7.20 -3.86
C ALA A 87 -3.69 6.37 -3.22
N PHE A 88 -4.07 5.19 -2.71
CA PHE A 88 -3.16 4.18 -2.21
C PHE A 88 -3.26 2.91 -3.05
N SER A 89 -2.12 2.37 -3.44
CA SER A 89 -2.02 1.12 -4.20
C SER A 89 -0.87 0.27 -3.69
N ILE A 90 -1.02 -1.05 -3.79
CA ILE A 90 0.15 -1.92 -3.58
C ILE A 90 1.15 -1.74 -4.73
N ASN A 91 2.43 -1.76 -4.42
CA ASN A 91 3.48 -1.60 -5.43
C ASN A 91 3.36 -2.60 -6.61
N PRO A 92 2.91 -3.87 -6.46
CA PRO A 92 2.70 -4.75 -7.61
C PRO A 92 1.67 -4.26 -8.65
N GLN A 93 0.76 -3.37 -8.28
CA GLN A 93 -0.23 -2.84 -9.24
C GLN A 93 0.39 -1.97 -10.34
N TRP A 94 1.61 -1.48 -10.12
CA TRP A 94 2.40 -0.77 -11.11
C TRP A 94 3.04 -1.67 -12.17
N GLY A 95 3.02 -3.00 -11.98
CA GLY A 95 3.81 -3.95 -12.76
C GLY A 95 3.70 -3.86 -14.29
N LYS A 96 2.60 -3.28 -14.83
CA LYS A 96 2.44 -3.03 -16.27
C LYS A 96 3.00 -1.69 -16.74
N THR A 97 2.94 -0.66 -15.88
CA THR A 97 3.26 0.72 -16.25
C THR A 97 4.63 1.15 -15.74
N LEU A 98 5.09 0.53 -14.66
CA LEU A 98 6.37 0.76 -14.03
C LEU A 98 6.89 -0.54 -13.40
N PRO A 99 7.43 -1.49 -14.20
CA PRO A 99 7.84 -2.84 -13.74
C PRO A 99 8.86 -2.82 -12.60
N ILE A 100 9.69 -1.78 -12.50
CA ILE A 100 10.70 -1.61 -11.46
C ILE A 100 10.11 -1.60 -10.03
N MET A 101 8.82 -1.27 -9.87
CA MET A 101 8.08 -1.33 -8.60
C MET A 101 7.97 -2.76 -8.02
N ASN A 102 8.31 -3.78 -8.79
CA ASN A 102 8.37 -5.17 -8.33
C ASN A 102 9.65 -5.53 -7.56
N VAL A 103 10.60 -4.62 -7.38
CA VAL A 103 11.90 -4.93 -6.75
C VAL A 103 11.76 -5.62 -5.39
N THR A 104 10.81 -5.19 -4.56
CA THR A 104 10.58 -5.79 -3.22
C THR A 104 9.89 -7.15 -3.28
N LEU A 105 9.43 -7.57 -4.46
CA LEU A 105 8.79 -8.87 -4.70
C LEU A 105 9.78 -9.94 -5.14
N LYS A 106 11.09 -9.62 -5.19
CA LYS A 106 12.11 -10.65 -5.39
C LYS A 106 11.99 -11.67 -4.26
N PRO A 107 11.73 -12.95 -4.57
CA PRO A 107 11.47 -13.95 -3.55
C PRO A 107 12.60 -14.01 -2.51
N TYR A 108 12.24 -13.90 -1.23
CA TYR A 108 13.11 -13.97 -0.05
C TYR A 108 14.25 -12.93 0.03
N ALA A 109 14.18 -11.83 -0.73
CA ALA A 109 15.25 -10.84 -0.77
C ALA A 109 15.04 -9.67 0.20
N VAL A 110 13.80 -9.20 0.37
CA VAL A 110 13.46 -8.05 1.23
C VAL A 110 12.42 -8.55 2.24
N THR A 111 12.87 -9.15 3.33
CA THR A 111 11.98 -9.80 4.30
C THR A 111 12.35 -9.51 5.77
N ASP A 112 13.39 -8.72 6.02
CA ASP A 112 13.76 -8.29 7.37
C ASP A 112 13.12 -6.95 7.74
N THR A 113 12.79 -6.78 9.01
CA THR A 113 12.09 -5.59 9.52
C THR A 113 12.97 -4.34 9.58
N GLU A 114 14.29 -4.49 9.66
CA GLU A 114 15.23 -3.38 9.68
C GLU A 114 15.27 -2.69 8.31
N THR A 115 15.43 -3.46 7.23
CA THR A 115 15.31 -2.98 5.85
C THR A 115 13.98 -2.28 5.60
N LEU A 116 12.87 -2.86 6.11
CA LEU A 116 11.53 -2.30 5.89
C LEU A 116 11.30 -0.99 6.64
N ALA A 117 11.83 -0.86 7.85
CA ALA A 117 11.78 0.39 8.61
C ALA A 117 12.65 1.50 7.98
N ALA A 118 13.81 1.13 7.42
CA ALA A 118 14.71 2.07 6.75
C ALA A 118 14.29 2.41 5.31
N TRP A 119 13.32 1.69 4.74
CA TRP A 119 12.90 1.85 3.35
C TRP A 119 12.54 3.30 2.97
N PRO A 120 11.70 4.05 3.75
CA PRO A 120 11.26 5.38 3.33
C PRO A 120 12.39 6.38 3.11
N ASP A 121 13.48 6.27 3.87
CA ASP A 121 14.63 7.16 3.84
C ASP A 121 15.77 6.65 2.94
N SER A 122 15.57 5.52 2.24
CA SER A 122 16.58 4.88 1.42
C SER A 122 16.74 5.52 0.05
N GLU A 123 17.94 5.39 -0.53
CA GLU A 123 18.19 5.76 -1.93
C GLU A 123 17.33 4.94 -2.91
N ALA A 124 16.94 3.72 -2.53
CA ALA A 124 16.04 2.87 -3.31
C ALA A 124 14.64 3.48 -3.40
N ALA A 125 14.07 3.94 -2.27
CA ALA A 125 12.79 4.63 -2.26
C ALA A 125 12.84 5.94 -3.04
N ALA A 126 13.87 6.76 -2.83
CA ALA A 126 14.07 8.02 -3.57
C ALA A 126 14.19 7.78 -5.10
N PHE A 127 14.85 6.71 -5.53
CA PHE A 127 14.92 6.35 -6.94
C PHE A 127 13.55 5.96 -7.50
N LEU A 128 12.74 5.20 -6.74
CA LEU A 128 11.37 4.87 -7.14
C LEU A 128 10.47 6.10 -7.17
N ASP A 129 10.60 7.02 -6.22
CA ASP A 129 9.83 8.27 -6.18
C ASP A 129 10.05 9.11 -7.44
N GLN A 130 11.31 9.20 -7.90
CA GLN A 130 11.62 9.85 -9.17
C GLN A 130 10.94 9.17 -10.35
N LYS A 131 10.95 7.82 -10.40
CA LYS A 131 10.30 7.06 -11.47
C LYS A 131 8.76 7.17 -11.43
N LEU A 132 8.17 7.29 -10.25
CA LEU A 132 6.74 7.54 -10.06
C LEU A 132 6.35 8.94 -10.59
N LEU A 133 7.18 9.95 -10.32
CA LEU A 133 6.96 11.31 -10.84
C LEU A 133 6.98 11.34 -12.37
N GLU A 134 7.89 10.58 -13.01
CA GLU A 134 7.91 10.40 -14.48
C GLU A 134 6.61 9.76 -15.01
N LYS A 135 5.84 9.04 -14.16
CA LYS A 135 4.54 8.45 -14.49
C LYS A 135 3.35 9.34 -14.11
N GLY A 136 3.61 10.56 -13.68
CA GLY A 136 2.58 11.56 -13.39
C GLY A 136 1.95 11.44 -12.00
N VAL A 137 2.66 10.86 -11.03
CA VAL A 137 2.26 10.84 -9.63
C VAL A 137 3.42 11.19 -8.71
N GLN A 138 3.14 11.97 -7.67
CA GLN A 138 4.06 12.31 -6.59
C GLN A 138 3.86 11.30 -5.45
N ASN A 139 4.91 10.57 -5.06
CA ASN A 139 4.80 9.71 -3.87
C ASN A 139 4.65 10.57 -2.61
N ALA A 140 3.80 10.15 -1.69
CA ALA A 140 3.53 10.82 -0.41
C ALA A 140 3.98 9.99 0.79
N VAL A 141 3.86 8.66 0.71
CA VAL A 141 4.19 7.76 1.82
C VAL A 141 4.36 6.32 1.36
N TRP A 142 5.29 5.60 1.98
CA TRP A 142 5.48 4.17 1.85
C TRP A 142 4.96 3.47 3.10
N LEU A 143 3.81 2.81 3.01
CA LEU A 143 3.23 2.02 4.09
C LEU A 143 3.59 0.55 3.91
N PHE A 144 4.47 0.03 4.74
CA PHE A 144 4.74 -1.40 4.77
C PHE A 144 3.47 -2.17 5.17
N THR A 145 3.11 -3.22 4.43
CA THR A 145 1.90 -3.99 4.73
C THR A 145 2.17 -5.44 5.08
N THR A 146 3.18 -6.08 4.51
CA THR A 146 3.55 -7.45 4.85
C THR A 146 4.88 -7.87 4.28
N ARG A 147 5.53 -8.79 4.98
CA ARG A 147 6.61 -9.67 4.51
C ARG A 147 6.18 -11.15 4.62
N MET A 148 5.06 -11.43 5.30
CA MET A 148 4.52 -12.76 5.50
C MET A 148 3.35 -13.00 4.54
N THR A 149 3.59 -13.85 3.56
CA THR A 149 2.59 -14.21 2.55
C THR A 149 1.83 -15.47 2.99
N ALA A 150 0.52 -15.43 2.83
CA ALA A 150 -0.36 -16.59 2.96
C ALA A 150 -0.68 -17.16 1.58
N LEU A 151 -0.29 -18.41 1.33
CA LEU A 151 -0.75 -19.23 0.21
C LEU A 151 -1.93 -20.06 0.74
N THR A 152 -3.15 -19.71 0.35
CA THR A 152 -4.35 -20.45 0.80
C THR A 152 -4.82 -21.42 -0.28
N SER A 153 -5.31 -22.59 0.13
CA SER A 153 -5.82 -23.63 -0.78
C SER A 153 -6.97 -24.42 -0.15
N LYS A 154 -7.64 -25.24 -0.95
CA LYS A 154 -8.77 -26.08 -0.53
C LYS A 154 -8.46 -27.55 -0.78
N GLY A 155 -8.62 -28.37 0.26
CA GLY A 155 -8.47 -29.84 0.20
C GLY A 155 -7.04 -30.32 0.39
N SER A 156 -6.03 -29.68 -0.20
CA SER A 156 -4.62 -30.00 -0.05
C SER A 156 -3.77 -28.75 0.16
N PRO A 157 -2.77 -28.76 1.06
CA PRO A 157 -1.88 -27.62 1.26
C PRO A 157 -0.92 -27.42 0.07
N LEU A 158 -0.39 -26.22 -0.09
CA LEU A 158 0.66 -25.88 -1.04
C LEU A 158 1.98 -25.76 -0.28
N ILE A 159 2.73 -26.84 -0.19
CA ILE A 159 3.97 -26.95 0.61
C ILE A 159 5.20 -27.11 -0.27
N ASN A 160 5.19 -28.13 -1.15
CA ASN A 160 6.30 -28.42 -2.05
C ASN A 160 6.04 -27.82 -3.43
N PRO A 161 7.07 -27.57 -4.24
CA PRO A 161 6.87 -27.07 -5.61
C PRO A 161 5.86 -27.89 -6.43
N GLU A 162 5.84 -29.21 -6.26
CA GLU A 162 4.95 -30.13 -6.98
C GLU A 162 3.47 -29.91 -6.66
N ASP A 163 3.16 -29.34 -5.48
CA ASP A 163 1.80 -29.04 -5.06
C ASP A 163 1.17 -27.90 -5.87
N PHE A 164 1.99 -27.15 -6.58
CA PHE A 164 1.55 -26.01 -7.42
C PHE A 164 1.20 -26.42 -8.86
N GLU A 165 1.52 -27.63 -9.29
CA GLU A 165 1.33 -28.05 -10.68
C GLU A 165 -0.13 -27.92 -11.12
N GLY A 166 -0.38 -27.06 -12.09
CA GLY A 166 -1.71 -26.78 -12.65
C GLY A 166 -2.67 -25.99 -11.75
N VAL A 167 -2.24 -25.56 -10.56
CA VAL A 167 -3.07 -24.79 -9.63
C VAL A 167 -3.33 -23.38 -10.19
N LYS A 168 -4.59 -23.02 -10.35
CA LYS A 168 -5.00 -21.64 -10.68
C LYS A 168 -4.90 -20.81 -9.41
N ILE A 169 -3.88 -19.98 -9.33
CA ILE A 169 -3.60 -19.18 -8.14
C ILE A 169 -3.75 -17.67 -8.43
N ARG A 170 -4.10 -16.90 -7.40
CA ARG A 170 -4.01 -15.45 -7.53
C ARG A 170 -2.58 -15.03 -7.87
N GLY A 171 -2.43 -14.29 -8.96
CA GLY A 171 -1.21 -13.58 -9.33
C GLY A 171 -1.29 -12.09 -8.97
N LEU A 172 -0.15 -11.41 -9.09
CA LEU A 172 0.00 -9.96 -8.90
C LEU A 172 0.16 -9.24 -10.24
N ASN A 173 1.15 -9.63 -11.01
CA ASN A 173 1.44 -9.15 -12.36
C ASN A 173 2.47 -10.07 -13.05
N PRO A 174 2.64 -9.99 -14.37
CA PRO A 174 3.50 -10.92 -15.11
C PRO A 174 4.94 -11.03 -14.61
N VAL A 175 5.54 -9.93 -14.12
CA VAL A 175 6.94 -9.95 -13.63
C VAL A 175 7.04 -10.72 -12.32
N ALA A 176 6.14 -10.44 -11.37
CA ALA A 176 6.15 -11.08 -10.06
C ALA A 176 5.69 -12.55 -10.11
N ASP A 177 4.83 -12.88 -11.07
CA ASP A 177 4.17 -14.19 -11.14
C ASP A 177 5.06 -15.28 -11.73
N GLU A 178 6.20 -14.93 -12.38
CA GLU A 178 7.11 -15.91 -13.00
C GLU A 178 7.69 -16.93 -12.00
N GLY A 179 7.86 -16.55 -10.73
CA GLY A 179 8.22 -17.49 -9.69
C GLY A 179 7.16 -18.58 -9.47
N LEU A 180 5.87 -18.22 -9.49
CA LEU A 180 4.76 -19.19 -9.40
C LEU A 180 4.67 -20.07 -10.64
N VAL A 181 4.89 -19.47 -11.83
CA VAL A 181 4.92 -20.22 -13.10
C VAL A 181 6.06 -21.26 -13.08
N ALA A 182 7.22 -20.91 -12.54
CA ALA A 182 8.37 -21.83 -12.42
C ALA A 182 8.08 -23.02 -11.49
N MET A 183 7.11 -22.91 -10.58
CA MET A 183 6.61 -24.01 -9.75
C MET A 183 5.45 -24.78 -10.41
N GLY A 184 5.07 -24.45 -11.64
CA GLY A 184 3.98 -25.12 -12.37
C GLY A 184 2.58 -24.54 -12.17
N ALA A 185 2.44 -23.47 -11.39
CA ALA A 185 1.14 -22.82 -11.18
C ALA A 185 0.67 -21.99 -12.38
N ALA A 186 -0.63 -21.74 -12.44
CA ALA A 186 -1.29 -20.87 -13.42
C ALA A 186 -1.78 -19.58 -12.74
N PRO A 187 -0.94 -18.56 -12.56
CA PRO A 187 -1.32 -17.34 -11.88
C PRO A 187 -2.28 -16.48 -12.70
N SER A 188 -3.28 -15.91 -12.02
CA SER A 188 -4.22 -14.94 -12.57
C SER A 188 -4.13 -13.63 -11.82
N ALA A 189 -3.57 -12.60 -12.46
CA ALA A 189 -3.34 -11.30 -11.87
C ALA A 189 -4.66 -10.57 -11.55
N MET A 190 -4.91 -10.30 -10.27
CA MET A 190 -6.10 -9.59 -9.82
C MET A 190 -5.86 -8.76 -8.56
N SER A 191 -6.68 -7.73 -8.34
CA SER A 191 -6.66 -6.95 -7.10
C SER A 191 -7.11 -7.82 -5.91
N GLY A 192 -6.55 -7.54 -4.70
CA GLY A 192 -6.88 -8.28 -3.49
C GLY A 192 -8.36 -8.24 -3.13
N SER A 193 -9.09 -7.19 -3.51
CA SER A 193 -10.54 -7.05 -3.28
C SER A 193 -11.41 -8.01 -4.12
N LYS A 194 -10.83 -8.66 -5.14
CA LYS A 194 -11.56 -9.63 -6.02
C LYS A 194 -11.27 -11.08 -5.69
N VAL A 195 -10.30 -11.35 -4.81
CA VAL A 195 -9.81 -12.71 -4.58
C VAL A 195 -10.83 -13.59 -3.88
N TYR A 196 -11.53 -13.07 -2.85
CA TYR A 196 -12.56 -13.84 -2.17
C TYR A 196 -13.66 -14.32 -3.14
N GLU A 197 -14.16 -13.44 -3.99
CA GLU A 197 -15.14 -13.77 -5.01
C GLU A 197 -14.62 -14.84 -5.99
N ALA A 198 -13.37 -14.70 -6.44
CA ALA A 198 -12.74 -15.64 -7.36
C ALA A 198 -12.52 -17.03 -6.73
N LEU A 199 -12.17 -17.11 -5.44
CA LEU A 199 -12.06 -18.35 -4.68
C LEU A 199 -13.43 -19.00 -4.46
N SER A 200 -14.44 -18.22 -4.06
CA SER A 200 -15.79 -18.73 -3.76
C SER A 200 -16.49 -19.29 -5.00
N THR A 201 -16.19 -18.74 -6.17
CA THR A 201 -16.77 -19.17 -7.46
C THR A 201 -15.91 -20.20 -8.21
N GLY A 202 -14.71 -20.54 -7.69
CA GLY A 202 -13.79 -21.50 -8.33
C GLY A 202 -13.12 -20.97 -9.60
N VAL A 203 -13.07 -19.66 -9.80
CA VAL A 203 -12.27 -19.04 -10.88
C VAL A 203 -10.79 -19.27 -10.65
N ILE A 204 -10.37 -19.23 -9.38
CA ILE A 204 -9.05 -19.67 -8.91
C ILE A 204 -9.20 -20.69 -7.81
N ASP A 205 -8.20 -21.59 -7.69
CA ASP A 205 -8.16 -22.66 -6.72
C ASP A 205 -7.47 -22.23 -5.42
N ALA A 206 -6.52 -21.30 -5.53
CA ALA A 206 -5.64 -20.86 -4.45
C ALA A 206 -5.52 -19.34 -4.36
N GLY A 207 -5.39 -18.85 -3.14
CA GLY A 207 -5.14 -17.43 -2.84
C GLY A 207 -3.67 -17.18 -2.50
N MET A 208 -3.14 -16.03 -2.91
CA MET A 208 -1.88 -15.50 -2.43
C MET A 208 -2.12 -14.07 -1.93
N THR A 209 -1.87 -13.81 -0.67
CA THR A 209 -2.10 -12.50 -0.05
C THR A 209 -1.23 -12.31 1.19
N ASP A 210 -1.27 -11.11 1.77
CA ASP A 210 -0.85 -10.85 3.14
C ASP A 210 -1.61 -11.77 4.12
N ILE A 211 -0.91 -12.31 5.13
CA ILE A 211 -1.53 -13.23 6.08
C ILE A 211 -2.66 -12.57 6.89
N ALA A 212 -2.51 -11.32 7.32
CA ALA A 212 -3.56 -10.58 8.00
C ALA A 212 -4.74 -10.26 7.06
N ALA A 213 -4.45 -10.07 5.76
CA ALA A 213 -5.50 -9.90 4.76
C ALA A 213 -6.25 -11.19 4.44
N ALA A 214 -5.63 -12.36 4.58
CA ALA A 214 -6.35 -13.63 4.47
C ALA A 214 -7.44 -13.75 5.54
N TYR A 215 -7.14 -13.29 6.77
CA TYR A 215 -8.12 -13.23 7.84
C TYR A 215 -9.18 -12.13 7.62
N SER A 216 -8.76 -10.87 7.42
CA SER A 216 -9.70 -9.74 7.31
C SER A 216 -10.64 -9.84 6.08
N ARG A 217 -10.22 -10.57 5.04
CA ARG A 217 -11.04 -10.90 3.86
C ARG A 217 -11.76 -12.21 3.96
N LYS A 218 -11.71 -12.89 5.12
CA LYS A 218 -12.43 -14.10 5.45
C LYS A 218 -12.15 -15.27 4.51
N TYR A 219 -10.89 -15.46 4.09
CA TYR A 219 -10.56 -16.58 3.19
C TYR A 219 -10.84 -17.94 3.83
N PHE A 220 -10.88 -18.04 5.18
CA PHE A 220 -11.28 -19.23 5.93
C PHE A 220 -12.72 -19.71 5.63
N GLU A 221 -13.59 -18.87 5.06
CA GLU A 221 -14.94 -19.30 4.65
C GLU A 221 -14.93 -20.14 3.36
N VAL A 222 -13.87 -20.03 2.54
CA VAL A 222 -13.77 -20.62 1.19
C VAL A 222 -12.52 -21.48 0.98
N GLN A 223 -11.58 -21.47 1.93
CA GLN A 223 -10.30 -22.21 1.92
C GLN A 223 -10.13 -22.90 3.26
N ASP A 224 -9.37 -24.03 3.31
CA ASP A 224 -9.18 -24.84 4.53
C ASP A 224 -7.71 -25.08 4.90
N HIS A 225 -6.76 -24.63 4.06
CA HIS A 225 -5.33 -24.69 4.32
C HIS A 225 -4.69 -23.32 4.08
N VAL A 226 -3.66 -23.01 4.85
CA VAL A 226 -2.79 -21.85 4.63
C VAL A 226 -1.32 -22.22 4.88
N THR A 227 -0.47 -21.96 3.91
CA THR A 227 0.98 -22.03 4.04
C THR A 227 1.51 -20.61 4.20
N VAL A 228 2.20 -20.38 5.33
CA VAL A 228 2.74 -19.07 5.71
C VAL A 228 4.22 -19.03 5.37
N VAL A 229 4.60 -18.05 4.54
CA VAL A 229 5.96 -17.95 4.02
C VAL A 229 6.48 -16.50 4.06
N PRO A 230 7.77 -16.26 4.43
CA PRO A 230 8.39 -14.94 4.32
C PRO A 230 8.82 -14.69 2.87
N LEU A 231 7.84 -14.65 1.95
CA LEU A 231 8.13 -14.73 0.52
C LEU A 231 8.70 -13.43 -0.05
N PHE A 232 8.08 -12.29 0.26
CA PHE A 232 8.48 -10.96 -0.23
C PHE A 232 7.75 -9.86 0.55
N SER A 233 8.21 -8.64 0.37
CA SER A 233 7.58 -7.48 1.00
C SER A 233 6.69 -6.70 0.04
N VAL A 234 5.55 -6.28 0.55
CA VAL A 234 4.58 -5.45 -0.16
C VAL A 234 4.41 -4.13 0.59
N PHE A 235 4.39 -3.04 -0.15
CA PHE A 235 4.03 -1.72 0.34
C PHE A 235 2.69 -1.28 -0.26
N PHE A 236 1.84 -0.70 0.56
CA PHE A 236 0.83 0.25 0.12
C PHE A 236 1.47 1.61 0.10
N HIS A 237 1.71 2.19 -1.06
CA HIS A 237 2.21 3.55 -1.11
C HIS A 237 1.08 4.51 -1.46
N GLY A 238 1.07 5.65 -0.76
CA GLY A 238 0.19 6.77 -1.03
C GLY A 238 0.84 7.71 -2.04
N TYR A 239 0.09 8.16 -3.02
CA TYR A 239 0.57 9.07 -4.06
C TYR A 239 -0.48 10.10 -4.43
N LEU A 240 0.01 11.26 -4.85
CA LEU A 240 -0.73 12.49 -5.10
C LEU A 240 -0.66 12.89 -6.56
N ASN A 241 -1.65 13.65 -7.02
CA ASN A 241 -1.56 14.35 -8.29
C ASN A 241 -0.50 15.46 -8.21
N PRO A 242 0.53 15.50 -9.07
CA PRO A 242 1.59 16.50 -8.98
C PRO A 242 1.11 17.94 -9.11
N ALA A 243 0.14 18.21 -10.00
CA ALA A 243 -0.36 19.58 -10.19
C ALA A 243 -1.14 20.08 -8.96
N TRP A 244 -1.88 19.18 -8.30
CA TRP A 244 -2.53 19.49 -7.01
C TRP A 244 -1.48 19.76 -5.93
N TYR A 245 -0.48 18.88 -5.80
CA TYR A 245 0.61 19.00 -4.82
C TYR A 245 1.42 20.28 -5.02
N ASP A 246 1.73 20.65 -6.27
CA ASP A 246 2.47 21.89 -6.59
C ASP A 246 1.72 23.14 -6.17
N GLY A 247 0.37 23.10 -6.17
CA GLY A 247 -0.50 24.18 -5.73
C GLY A 247 -0.52 24.42 -4.21
N LEU A 248 0.01 23.48 -3.42
CA LEU A 248 0.07 23.61 -1.96
C LEU A 248 1.14 24.58 -1.50
N THR A 249 0.91 25.19 -0.33
CA THR A 249 1.94 25.98 0.38
C THR A 249 3.05 25.07 0.92
N ASP A 250 4.21 25.66 1.23
CA ASP A 250 5.32 24.91 1.85
C ASP A 250 4.92 24.29 3.20
N ALA A 251 4.06 24.97 3.99
CA ALA A 251 3.55 24.46 5.25
C ALA A 251 2.65 23.23 5.06
N GLN A 252 1.77 23.24 4.05
CA GLN A 252 0.92 22.11 3.71
C GLN A 252 1.74 20.92 3.20
N LYS A 253 2.76 21.17 2.37
CA LYS A 253 3.71 20.13 1.90
C LYS A 253 4.48 19.51 3.06
N ALA A 254 4.93 20.33 4.00
CA ALA A 254 5.62 19.86 5.20
C ALA A 254 4.70 19.00 6.10
N ALA A 255 3.42 19.38 6.25
CA ALA A 255 2.43 18.59 6.98
C ALA A 255 2.23 17.20 6.38
N ILE A 256 2.12 17.10 5.04
CA ILE A 256 2.00 15.81 4.34
C ILE A 256 3.26 14.96 4.54
N ALA A 257 4.45 15.56 4.43
CA ALA A 257 5.71 14.84 4.59
C ALA A 257 5.90 14.33 6.02
N GLU A 258 5.62 15.15 7.04
CA GLU A 258 5.71 14.75 8.45
C GLU A 258 4.70 13.65 8.80
N ALA A 259 3.44 13.80 8.36
CA ALA A 259 2.43 12.76 8.52
C ALA A 259 2.83 11.46 7.82
N GLY A 260 3.47 11.54 6.65
CA GLY A 260 3.99 10.39 5.92
C GLY A 260 5.06 9.64 6.69
N ALA A 261 6.02 10.35 7.29
CA ALA A 261 7.07 9.75 8.11
C ALA A 261 6.48 8.99 9.32
N LYS A 262 5.55 9.61 10.05
CA LYS A 262 4.85 8.97 11.17
C LYS A 262 4.05 7.75 10.73
N ALA A 263 3.32 7.84 9.62
CA ALA A 263 2.50 6.75 9.11
C ALA A 263 3.36 5.55 8.66
N ALA A 264 4.56 5.77 8.14
CA ALA A 264 5.48 4.69 7.79
C ALA A 264 5.88 3.88 9.03
N GLU A 265 6.18 4.53 10.17
CA GLU A 265 6.46 3.87 11.45
C GLU A 265 5.23 3.09 11.97
N TRP A 266 4.05 3.71 11.95
CA TRP A 266 2.81 3.06 12.38
C TRP A 266 2.49 1.83 11.52
N ALA A 267 2.76 1.90 10.22
CA ALA A 267 2.52 0.79 9.30
C ALA A 267 3.39 -0.42 9.62
N VAL A 268 4.67 -0.24 9.97
CA VAL A 268 5.55 -1.34 10.39
C VAL A 268 5.00 -2.01 11.65
N ALA A 269 4.69 -1.22 12.69
CA ALA A 269 4.17 -1.75 13.95
C ALA A 269 2.84 -2.50 13.77
N ALA A 270 1.87 -1.88 13.07
CA ALA A 270 0.56 -2.47 12.84
C ALA A 270 0.62 -3.74 11.98
N SER A 271 1.52 -3.78 10.99
CA SER A 271 1.67 -4.94 10.11
C SER A 271 2.32 -6.12 10.82
N GLU A 272 3.33 -5.90 11.64
CA GLU A 272 3.96 -6.98 12.43
C GLU A 272 2.97 -7.53 13.48
N GLU A 273 2.21 -6.66 14.19
CA GLU A 273 1.18 -7.09 15.13
C GLU A 273 0.08 -7.91 14.44
N ALA A 274 -0.45 -7.43 13.32
CA ALA A 274 -1.48 -8.12 12.56
C ALA A 274 -0.97 -9.45 11.99
N SER A 275 0.27 -9.50 11.50
CA SER A 275 0.90 -10.71 10.97
C SER A 275 1.15 -11.76 12.07
N ALA A 276 1.50 -11.33 13.28
CA ALA A 276 1.70 -12.23 14.41
C ALA A 276 0.38 -12.87 14.89
N ALA A 277 -0.73 -12.12 14.87
CA ALA A 277 -2.03 -12.61 15.32
C ALA A 277 -2.77 -13.48 14.29
N ALA A 278 -2.52 -13.25 13.00
CA ALA A 278 -3.31 -13.84 11.91
C ALA A 278 -3.28 -15.38 11.84
N PRO A 279 -2.14 -16.08 12.06
CA PRO A 279 -2.12 -17.54 12.05
C PRO A 279 -3.09 -18.17 13.03
N ASP A 280 -3.11 -17.70 14.29
CA ASP A 280 -4.02 -18.21 15.31
C ASP A 280 -5.48 -17.88 14.96
N GLN A 281 -5.75 -16.68 14.48
CA GLN A 281 -7.09 -16.28 14.02
C GLN A 281 -7.59 -17.16 12.86
N LEU A 282 -6.74 -17.52 11.90
CA LEU A 282 -7.09 -18.42 10.80
C LEU A 282 -7.33 -19.83 11.29
N ALA A 283 -6.50 -20.34 12.23
CA ALA A 283 -6.66 -21.66 12.84
C ALA A 283 -7.95 -21.76 13.66
N ASP A 284 -8.29 -20.75 14.47
CA ASP A 284 -9.53 -20.67 15.24
C ASP A 284 -10.78 -20.66 14.34
N ASN A 285 -10.63 -20.21 13.09
CA ASN A 285 -11.69 -20.28 12.07
C ASN A 285 -11.60 -21.54 11.18
N GLY A 286 -10.84 -22.55 11.62
CA GLY A 286 -10.84 -23.89 11.03
C GLY A 286 -9.83 -24.14 9.91
N MET A 287 -8.94 -23.20 9.60
CA MET A 287 -7.87 -23.41 8.65
C MET A 287 -6.71 -24.23 9.26
N LYS A 288 -6.13 -25.11 8.47
CA LYS A 288 -4.88 -25.80 8.81
C LYS A 288 -3.70 -24.92 8.42
N VAL A 289 -2.98 -24.43 9.43
CA VAL A 289 -1.85 -23.53 9.27
C VAL A 289 -0.55 -24.33 9.19
N HIS A 290 0.22 -24.10 8.15
CA HIS A 290 1.59 -24.61 7.95
C HIS A 290 2.55 -23.44 7.83
N PHE A 291 3.65 -23.46 8.59
CA PHE A 291 4.76 -22.53 8.43
C PHE A 291 5.84 -23.19 7.60
N GLN A 292 6.31 -22.50 6.56
CA GLN A 292 7.36 -22.99 5.68
C GLN A 292 8.63 -23.32 6.47
N THR A 293 9.19 -24.51 6.25
CA THR A 293 10.48 -24.92 6.80
C THR A 293 11.64 -24.41 5.95
N PRO A 294 12.88 -24.39 6.49
CA PRO A 294 14.06 -24.00 5.72
C PRO A 294 14.30 -24.87 4.47
N GLU A 295 13.96 -26.16 4.53
CA GLU A 295 14.10 -27.09 3.42
C GLU A 295 13.10 -26.75 2.29
N GLU A 296 11.86 -26.47 2.64
CA GLU A 296 10.83 -26.02 1.71
C GLU A 296 11.18 -24.68 1.08
N GLU A 297 11.67 -23.72 1.90
CA GLU A 297 12.18 -22.43 1.43
C GLU A 297 13.29 -22.61 0.39
N ALA A 298 14.26 -23.47 0.67
CA ALA A 298 15.36 -23.74 -0.25
C ALA A 298 14.86 -24.32 -1.60
N ALA A 299 13.84 -25.21 -1.55
CA ALA A 299 13.24 -25.78 -2.76
C ALA A 299 12.50 -24.70 -3.59
N TRP A 300 11.75 -23.82 -2.94
CA TRP A 300 11.07 -22.71 -3.63
C TRP A 300 12.06 -21.70 -4.21
N LYS A 301 13.07 -21.29 -3.42
CA LYS A 301 14.13 -20.36 -3.87
C LYS A 301 14.82 -20.83 -5.15
N ALA A 302 15.12 -22.14 -5.23
CA ALA A 302 15.81 -22.72 -6.37
C ALA A 302 15.05 -22.52 -7.69
N LEU A 303 13.72 -22.46 -7.67
CA LEU A 303 12.86 -22.27 -8.84
C LEU A 303 12.46 -20.81 -9.02
N MET A 304 11.99 -20.17 -7.95
CA MET A 304 11.38 -18.85 -8.04
C MET A 304 12.37 -17.72 -8.31
N VAL A 305 13.55 -17.76 -7.65
CA VAL A 305 14.51 -16.64 -7.74
C VAL A 305 15.07 -16.48 -9.15
N PRO A 306 15.57 -17.54 -9.85
CA PRO A 306 16.05 -17.38 -11.21
C PRO A 306 14.97 -16.91 -12.19
N ALA A 307 13.73 -17.38 -12.02
CA ALA A 307 12.60 -17.00 -12.87
C ALA A 307 12.25 -15.52 -12.68
N PHE A 308 12.18 -15.06 -11.42
CA PHE A 308 11.97 -13.66 -11.11
C PHE A 308 13.09 -12.77 -11.64
N ASP A 309 14.37 -13.13 -11.38
CA ASP A 309 15.53 -12.32 -11.79
C ASP A 309 15.55 -12.12 -13.30
N LYS A 310 15.24 -13.20 -14.06
CA LYS A 310 15.13 -13.09 -15.51
C LYS A 310 14.00 -12.16 -15.94
N SER A 311 12.80 -12.37 -15.43
CA SER A 311 11.62 -11.57 -15.79
C SER A 311 11.77 -10.10 -15.39
N PHE A 312 12.29 -9.85 -14.20
CA PHE A 312 12.54 -8.49 -13.70
C PHE A 312 13.63 -7.80 -14.54
N GLY A 313 14.73 -8.47 -14.83
CA GLY A 313 15.80 -7.93 -15.66
C GLY A 313 15.33 -7.62 -17.09
N ASP A 314 14.58 -8.53 -17.72
CA ASP A 314 14.00 -8.31 -19.06
C ASP A 314 13.04 -7.11 -19.09
N ALA A 315 12.29 -6.90 -18.00
CA ALA A 315 11.29 -5.83 -17.91
C ALA A 315 11.87 -4.44 -17.54
N THR A 316 13.02 -4.40 -16.86
CA THR A 316 13.54 -3.17 -16.22
C THR A 316 14.91 -2.71 -16.72
N GLY A 317 15.70 -3.61 -17.32
CA GLY A 317 17.03 -3.29 -17.85
C GLY A 317 17.97 -2.69 -16.79
N GLU A 318 18.72 -1.66 -17.16
CA GLU A 318 19.72 -1.01 -16.30
C GLU A 318 19.13 -0.38 -15.04
N ASP A 319 17.92 0.18 -15.10
CA ASP A 319 17.24 0.74 -13.95
C ASP A 319 16.95 -0.33 -12.87
N GLY A 320 16.60 -1.54 -13.28
CA GLY A 320 16.37 -2.66 -12.37
C GLY A 320 17.66 -3.13 -11.68
N VAL A 321 18.76 -3.22 -12.42
CA VAL A 321 20.07 -3.55 -11.85
C VAL A 321 20.48 -2.52 -10.80
N LYS A 322 20.41 -1.26 -11.14
CA LYS A 322 20.71 -0.16 -10.22
C LYS A 322 19.86 -0.24 -8.96
N LEU A 323 18.54 -0.46 -9.11
CA LEU A 323 17.66 -0.51 -7.96
C LEU A 323 17.93 -1.71 -7.05
N LEU A 324 18.25 -2.88 -7.60
CA LEU A 324 18.66 -4.05 -6.80
C LEU A 324 19.94 -3.78 -5.99
N GLU A 325 20.90 -3.03 -6.57
CA GLU A 325 22.10 -2.60 -5.84
C GLU A 325 21.75 -1.66 -4.68
N LEU A 326 20.87 -0.66 -4.92
CA LEU A 326 20.42 0.28 -3.89
C LEU A 326 19.66 -0.44 -2.75
N VAL A 327 18.80 -1.40 -3.08
CA VAL A 327 18.11 -2.24 -2.08
C VAL A 327 19.11 -3.03 -1.23
N GLY A 328 20.14 -3.61 -1.85
CA GLY A 328 21.20 -4.32 -1.12
C GLY A 328 22.04 -3.45 -0.18
N GLN A 329 21.94 -2.13 -0.27
CA GLN A 329 22.67 -1.18 0.60
C GLN A 329 21.85 -0.75 1.83
N ILE A 330 20.54 -1.01 1.86
CA ILE A 330 19.68 -0.59 2.98
C ILE A 330 20.07 -1.34 4.28
N SER A 331 20.45 -2.62 4.17
CA SER A 331 20.75 -3.50 5.31
C SER A 331 22.26 -3.58 5.65
N ASN A 332 23.10 -2.73 5.06
CA ASN A 332 24.53 -2.63 5.29
C ASN A 332 24.85 -1.25 5.89
#